data_3755d2945e82797269e1ea12f581c38e
#
_entry.id   3755d2945e82797269e1ea12f581c38e
#
_cell.length_a   1.000
_cell.length_b   1.000
_cell.length_c   1.000
_cell.angle_alpha   90.00
_cell.angle_beta   90.00
_cell.angle_gamma   90.00
#
_symmetry.space_group_name_H-M   'P 1'
#
loop_
_entity.id
_entity.type
_entity.pdbx_description
1 polymer ?
#
loop_
_entity_poly.entity_id
_entity_poly.type
_entity_poly.pdbx_seq_one_letter_code
_entity_poly.pdbx_strand_id
1 'polypeptide(L)' 'MTQDKLEYQLKKAFLEQESERFIEYLCEPRTKKEVYAAIEKIALIQLQIQNCEDIIYTANIPEFDDPLF' A
#
# COMPACT_ATOMS: atom_id res chain seq x y z
N MET A 1 -19.23 5.93 2.24
CA MET A 1 -19.45 5.38 0.96
C MET A 1 -18.80 4.08 0.81
N THR A 2 -19.61 3.06 0.64
CA THR A 2 -19.08 1.72 0.54
C THR A 2 -18.33 1.52 -0.76
N GLN A 3 -18.72 2.22 -1.80
CA GLN A 3 -18.08 2.05 -3.08
C GLN A 3 -16.63 2.56 -3.07
N ASP A 4 -16.44 3.71 -2.44
CA ASP A 4 -15.09 4.25 -2.33
C ASP A 4 -14.19 3.33 -1.52
N LYS A 5 -14.73 2.81 -0.42
CA LYS A 5 -13.98 1.91 0.41
C LYS A 5 -13.57 0.67 -0.37
N LEU A 6 -14.49 0.13 -1.16
CA LEU A 6 -14.18 -1.06 -1.95
C LEU A 6 -13.09 -0.78 -2.96
N GLU A 7 -13.14 0.38 -3.59
CA GLU A 7 -12.10 0.76 -4.54
C GLU A 7 -10.73 0.78 -3.88
N TYR A 8 -10.64 1.36 -2.70
CA TYR A 8 -9.35 1.44 -2.02
C TYR A 8 -8.88 0.09 -1.52
N GLN A 9 -9.80 -0.78 -1.17
CA GLN A 9 -9.43 -2.14 -0.80
C GLN A 9 -8.86 -2.91 -1.99
N LEU A 10 -9.47 -2.75 -3.16
CA LEU A 10 -8.95 -3.38 -4.36
C LEU A 10 -7.60 -2.81 -4.75
N LYS A 11 -7.47 -1.51 -4.64
CA LYS A 11 -6.21 -0.85 -4.95
C LYS A 11 -5.10 -1.33 -4.02
N LYS A 12 -5.42 -1.47 -2.74
CA LYS A 12 -4.46 -1.94 -1.77
C LYS A 12 -4.02 -3.37 -2.11
N ALA A 13 -4.98 -4.24 -2.45
CA ALA A 13 -4.65 -5.61 -2.79
C ALA A 13 -3.75 -5.67 -4.02
N PHE A 14 -4.02 -4.83 -5.00
CA PHE A 14 -3.20 -4.77 -6.19
C PHE A 14 -1.77 -4.32 -5.86
N LEU A 15 -1.66 -3.30 -5.01
CA LEU A 15 -0.35 -2.80 -4.61
C LEU A 15 0.43 -3.85 -3.82
N GLU A 16 -0.26 -4.62 -3.00
CA GLU A 16 0.41 -5.68 -2.26
C GLU A 16 0.95 -6.75 -3.20
N GLN A 17 0.22 -7.06 -4.25
CA GLN A 17 0.70 -8.01 -5.24
C GLN A 17 1.94 -7.48 -5.95
N GLU A 18 1.94 -6.20 -6.28
CA GLU A 18 3.09 -5.60 -6.93
C GLU A 18 4.30 -5.63 -6.04
N SER A 19 4.11 -5.33 -4.77
CA SER A 19 5.19 -5.37 -3.81
C SER A 19 5.80 -6.77 -3.74
N GLU A 20 4.96 -7.79 -3.74
CA GLU A 20 5.45 -9.16 -3.70
C GLU A 20 6.27 -9.50 -4.94
N ARG A 21 5.85 -9.02 -6.09
CA ARG A 21 6.61 -9.26 -7.31
C ARG A 21 8.01 -8.68 -7.22
N PHE A 22 8.13 -7.49 -6.67
CA PHE A 22 9.44 -6.89 -6.51
C PHE A 22 10.29 -7.63 -5.50
N ILE A 23 9.67 -8.15 -4.46
CA ILE A 23 10.40 -8.94 -3.48
C ILE A 23 10.92 -10.21 -4.12
N GLU A 24 10.11 -10.87 -4.94
CA GLU A 24 10.56 -12.05 -5.66
C GLU A 24 11.68 -11.71 -6.63
N TYR A 25 11.57 -10.56 -7.28
CA TYR A 25 12.60 -10.08 -8.18
C TYR A 25 13.93 -9.98 -7.44
N LEU A 26 13.92 -9.53 -6.19
CA LEU A 26 15.13 -9.37 -5.41
C LEU A 26 15.68 -10.69 -4.88
N CYS A 27 14.91 -11.77 -4.96
CA CYS A 27 15.42 -13.08 -4.56
C CYS A 27 16.44 -13.64 -5.52
N GLU A 28 16.51 -13.10 -6.73
CA GLU A 28 17.46 -13.54 -7.73
C GLU A 28 18.68 -12.64 -7.73
N PRO A 29 19.82 -13.13 -8.20
CA PRO A 29 21.02 -12.29 -8.26
C PRO A 29 20.79 -11.08 -9.16
N ARG A 30 21.06 -9.91 -8.63
CA ARG A 30 20.87 -8.66 -9.37
C ARG A 30 22.04 -7.75 -9.10
N THR A 31 22.24 -6.79 -9.98
CA THR A 31 23.26 -5.78 -9.74
C THR A 31 22.79 -4.84 -8.64
N LYS A 32 23.74 -4.14 -8.04
CA LYS A 32 23.41 -3.15 -7.01
C LYS A 32 22.40 -2.13 -7.53
N LYS A 33 22.58 -1.69 -8.77
CA LYS A 33 21.70 -0.70 -9.34
C LYS A 33 20.29 -1.23 -9.43
N GLU A 34 20.14 -2.48 -9.84
CA GLU A 34 18.82 -3.09 -9.95
C GLU A 34 18.18 -3.26 -8.58
N VAL A 35 18.99 -3.65 -7.60
CA VAL A 35 18.48 -3.82 -6.24
C VAL A 35 17.98 -2.48 -5.69
N TYR A 36 18.78 -1.43 -5.83
CA TYR A 36 18.36 -0.13 -5.32
C TYR A 36 17.09 0.37 -6.01
N ALA A 37 17.01 0.17 -7.32
CA ALA A 37 15.82 0.59 -8.05
C ALA A 37 14.57 -0.16 -7.56
N ALA A 38 14.71 -1.45 -7.31
CA ALA A 38 13.59 -2.25 -6.82
C ALA A 38 13.20 -1.82 -5.41
N ILE A 39 14.18 -1.53 -4.57
CA ILE A 39 13.89 -1.09 -3.20
C ILE A 39 13.14 0.23 -3.21
N GLU A 40 13.53 1.15 -4.09
CA GLU A 40 12.82 2.41 -4.21
C GLU A 40 11.37 2.19 -4.61
N LYS A 41 11.13 1.29 -5.56
CA LYS A 41 9.78 1.00 -5.98
C LYS A 41 8.97 0.38 -4.87
N ILE A 42 9.57 -0.54 -4.14
CA ILE A 42 8.89 -1.17 -3.01
C ILE A 42 8.51 -0.11 -1.97
N ALA A 43 9.43 0.81 -1.70
CA ALA A 43 9.14 1.86 -0.73
C ALA A 43 7.97 2.73 -1.16
N LEU A 44 7.91 3.07 -2.45
CA LEU A 44 6.78 3.84 -2.96
C LEU A 44 5.48 3.06 -2.86
N ILE A 45 5.52 1.78 -3.19
CA ILE A 45 4.33 0.95 -3.11
C ILE A 45 3.87 0.84 -1.66
N GLN A 46 4.80 0.68 -0.74
CA GLN A 46 4.46 0.61 0.68
C GLN A 46 3.79 1.89 1.16
N LEU A 47 4.30 3.03 0.70
CA LEU A 47 3.71 4.30 1.08
C LEU A 47 2.28 4.41 0.55
N GLN A 48 2.06 3.96 -0.68
CA GLN A 48 0.72 3.99 -1.25
C GLN A 48 -0.21 3.04 -0.53
N ILE A 49 0.29 1.87 -0.13
CA ILE A 49 -0.51 0.94 0.65
C ILE A 49 -0.91 1.58 1.97
N GLN A 50 0.03 2.27 2.61
CA GLN A 50 -0.25 2.95 3.87
C GLN A 50 -1.35 3.99 3.67
N ASN A 51 -1.28 4.75 2.59
CA ASN A 51 -2.32 5.73 2.31
C ASN A 51 -3.67 5.08 2.10
N CYS A 52 -3.71 3.95 1.40
CA CYS A 52 -4.96 3.24 1.19
C CYS A 52 -5.51 2.73 2.52
N GLU A 53 -4.64 2.22 3.38
CA GLU A 53 -5.08 1.75 4.68
C GLU A 53 -5.64 2.88 5.53
N ASP A 54 -4.99 4.03 5.48
CA ASP A 54 -5.49 5.19 6.22
C ASP A 54 -6.87 5.58 5.76
N ILE A 55 -7.10 5.58 4.46
CA ILE A 55 -8.39 5.95 3.92
C ILE A 55 -9.44 4.91 4.29
N ILE A 56 -9.10 3.64 4.18
CA ILE A 56 -10.02 2.57 4.53
C ILE A 56 -10.37 2.65 6.01
N TYR A 57 -9.37 2.86 6.84
CA TYR A 57 -9.58 2.95 8.28
C TYR A 57 -10.47 4.14 8.62
N THR A 58 -10.20 5.27 7.99
CA THR A 58 -11.00 6.47 8.23
C THR A 58 -12.44 6.26 7.83
N ALA A 59 -12.65 5.54 6.72
CA ALA A 59 -14.01 5.28 6.26
C ALA A 59 -14.76 4.35 7.20
N ASN A 60 -14.03 3.56 7.99
CA ASN A 60 -14.65 2.66 8.96
C ASN A 60 -14.97 3.33 10.28
N ILE A 61 -14.38 4.47 10.55
CA ILE A 61 -14.58 5.15 11.84
C ILE A 61 -15.87 5.94 11.78
N PRO A 62 -16.72 5.78 12.78
CA PRO A 62 -17.95 6.60 12.84
C PRO A 62 -17.60 8.06 12.90
N GLU A 63 -18.46 8.86 12.31
CA GLU A 63 -18.16 10.26 12.21
C GLU A 63 -18.14 10.96 13.50
N PHE A 64 -18.88 10.48 14.47
CA PHE A 64 -18.96 11.18 15.68
C PHE A 64 -17.69 11.25 16.42
N ASP A 65 -16.93 10.44 16.23
CA ASP A 65 -15.74 10.41 16.92
C ASP A 65 -15.21 11.53 17.46
N ASP A 66 -15.28 11.87 18.16
CA ASP A 66 -14.77 12.67 18.61
C ASP A 66 -14.14 13.15 19.05
N PRO A 67 -14.20 13.57 19.52
CA PRO A 67 -13.42 14.14 19.88
C PRO A 67 -12.83 14.29 20.80
N LEU A 68 -12.75 13.98 21.19
CA LEU A 68 -12.36 14.01 21.81
C LEU A 68 -11.77 14.24 22.18
N PHE A 69 -11.83 14.32 22.09
CA PHE A 69 -11.56 14.60 22.16
C PHE A 69 -11.54 15.01 22.46
#